data_8957b6cef01db4093b0535b2c0d31b5c
#
_entry.id   8957b6cef01db4093b0535b2c0d31b5c
#
_cell.length_a   1.000
_cell.length_b   1.000
_cell.length_c   1.000
_cell.angle_alpha   90.00
_cell.angle_beta   90.00
_cell.angle_gamma   90.00
#
_symmetry.space_group_name_H-M   'P 1'
#
loop_
_entity.id
_entity.type
_entity.pdbx_description
1 polymer ?
#
loop_
_entity_poly.entity_id
_entity_poly.type
_entity_poly.pdbx_seq_one_letter_code
_entity_poly.pdbx_strand_id
1 'polypeptide(L)'
;MIMPGMQMPAPSPSPQGSPDQKMNMPTPMASPSPGETSSMKGLQNMPGMGSMNMGPLLMMSSDDMGVRIGSSETGNIMSMGAMGSGTTWQPSAAPMHMHYKVAGDWLLTFHYDLLLGVNGQGGPRGAIKVESANWFMPMAYHKLGKGTVQLRGMFSLEPFTFPPGGSPLLFQTGETYKGQPLIDRQHPHDLLMELSAQYTLPLGEHGTWFTYFGYPGEPALGPVAFMHRASASENPSATLAHHLQDSTHISFGVLTTGVTYRWLKIEGSIFNGREPDEHRYNFDSHTWNSRSLRVSVMPNANWVVQISYGLLRSPEVSEPAADIRRATASVQYNKRLNRGNWASAFIWGRNHTSSPTESHNLNGYTFESTVNFRDKNYLYTRLELVDKNELLRPSDRTLLHLKDDHPSFRIGAFTFGGARDIWTTEKVSMALGSDLTFYSKPAVLDRIYGTNPISWKLFFRVRPGKTDMSMH
;
A
#
# COMPACT_ATOMS: atom_id res chain seq x y z
N MET A 1 23.12 -51.59 -35.18
CA MET A 1 23.42 -50.35 -35.92
C MET A 1 24.25 -49.48 -35.02
N ILE A 2 25.53 -49.42 -35.25
CA ILE A 2 26.56 -48.82 -34.38
C ILE A 2 26.79 -47.39 -34.93
N MET A 3 26.68 -46.36 -34.09
CA MET A 3 27.05 -45.01 -34.44
C MET A 3 28.52 -44.72 -34.08
N PRO A 4 29.30 -44.03 -34.93
CA PRO A 4 30.72 -43.75 -34.70
C PRO A 4 30.96 -42.53 -33.77
N GLY A 5 32.09 -42.57 -33.07
CA GLY A 5 32.47 -41.70 -31.99
C GLY A 5 32.80 -40.25 -32.36
N MET A 6 32.56 -39.36 -31.41
CA MET A 6 33.06 -37.98 -31.34
C MET A 6 34.41 -37.99 -30.59
N GLN A 7 35.45 -37.48 -31.28
CA GLN A 7 36.76 -37.17 -30.71
C GLN A 7 36.70 -35.84 -29.94
N MET A 8 37.25 -35.81 -28.74
CA MET A 8 37.53 -34.62 -27.96
C MET A 8 38.80 -33.92 -28.45
N PRO A 9 38.88 -32.60 -28.51
CA PRO A 9 40.13 -31.91 -28.82
C PRO A 9 41.08 -31.85 -27.64
N ALA A 10 42.36 -31.93 -27.91
CA ALA A 10 43.48 -31.92 -26.99
C ALA A 10 43.69 -30.54 -26.30
N PRO A 11 44.29 -30.48 -25.10
CA PRO A 11 44.53 -29.24 -24.37
C PRO A 11 45.71 -28.43 -24.98
N SER A 12 45.53 -27.11 -25.07
CA SER A 12 46.58 -26.15 -25.48
C SER A 12 47.60 -25.92 -24.36
N PRO A 13 48.87 -25.66 -24.70
CA PRO A 13 49.96 -25.55 -23.73
C PRO A 13 49.97 -24.20 -23.01
N SER A 14 50.41 -24.23 -21.75
CA SER A 14 50.64 -23.05 -20.89
C SER A 14 51.79 -22.18 -21.40
N PRO A 15 51.71 -20.83 -21.27
CA PRO A 15 52.85 -19.98 -21.46
C PRO A 15 53.80 -19.97 -20.27
N GLN A 16 55.08 -20.07 -20.55
CA GLN A 16 56.20 -19.95 -19.62
C GLN A 16 56.34 -18.53 -19.07
N GLY A 17 56.87 -18.44 -17.87
CA GLY A 17 57.00 -17.27 -17.04
C GLY A 17 58.03 -16.21 -17.54
N SER A 18 57.88 -15.05 -17.02
CA SER A 18 58.90 -13.99 -16.92
C SER A 18 58.79 -13.27 -15.56
N PRO A 19 59.87 -12.62 -15.09
CA PRO A 19 60.26 -12.63 -13.69
C PRO A 19 59.81 -11.43 -12.84
N ASP A 20 59.77 -11.69 -11.56
CA ASP A 20 59.90 -10.77 -10.40
C ASP A 20 59.36 -9.34 -10.51
N GLN A 21 58.12 -9.14 -10.07
CA GLN A 21 57.71 -7.90 -9.41
C GLN A 21 57.42 -8.14 -7.96
N LYS A 22 58.26 -7.57 -7.08
CA LYS A 22 58.06 -7.55 -5.62
C LYS A 22 56.75 -6.86 -5.30
N MET A 23 55.77 -7.61 -4.81
CA MET A 23 54.57 -7.05 -4.18
C MET A 23 54.96 -6.50 -2.79
N ASN A 24 54.86 -5.17 -2.64
CA ASN A 24 54.83 -4.51 -1.35
C ASN A 24 53.52 -4.83 -0.65
N MET A 25 53.57 -5.65 0.40
CA MET A 25 52.46 -5.82 1.31
C MET A 25 52.29 -4.57 2.16
N PRO A 26 51.08 -4.02 2.35
CA PRO A 26 50.85 -2.99 3.32
C PRO A 26 50.99 -3.54 4.73
N THR A 27 51.70 -2.81 5.56
CA THR A 27 51.92 -3.00 7.00
C THR A 27 50.61 -3.16 7.75
N PRO A 28 50.49 -4.07 8.76
CA PRO A 28 49.29 -4.19 9.57
C PRO A 28 49.04 -2.89 10.34
N MET A 29 47.83 -2.33 10.16
CA MET A 29 47.37 -1.20 10.99
C MET A 29 47.24 -1.62 12.44
N ALA A 30 47.87 -0.85 13.33
CA ALA A 30 47.77 -0.96 14.78
C ALA A 30 46.30 -0.86 15.23
N SER A 31 45.90 -1.71 16.16
CA SER A 31 44.61 -1.67 16.85
C SER A 31 44.45 -0.33 17.59
N PRO A 32 43.29 0.35 17.45
CA PRO A 32 43.06 1.60 18.20
C PRO A 32 42.87 1.31 19.69
N SER A 33 43.47 2.13 20.51
CA SER A 33 43.31 2.16 21.96
C SER A 33 41.86 2.51 22.36
N PRO A 34 41.33 1.97 23.48
CA PRO A 34 39.98 2.30 23.95
C PRO A 34 40.01 3.70 24.60
N GLY A 35 39.45 4.69 23.94
CA GLY A 35 39.33 6.02 24.52
C GLY A 35 38.93 7.17 23.60
N GLU A 36 38.70 6.95 22.33
CA GLU A 36 38.18 8.03 21.48
C GLU A 36 36.72 7.72 21.08
N THR A 37 35.82 8.55 21.57
CA THR A 37 34.47 8.72 21.03
C THR A 37 34.62 9.08 19.56
N SER A 38 34.48 8.08 18.66
CA SER A 38 34.46 8.26 17.23
C SER A 38 33.22 9.08 16.87
N SER A 39 33.41 10.42 16.84
CA SER A 39 32.46 11.32 16.19
C SER A 39 32.26 10.88 14.77
N MET A 40 31.02 10.84 14.32
CA MET A 40 30.52 10.42 13.00
C MET A 40 31.11 11.19 11.80
N LYS A 41 32.34 11.67 11.84
CA LYS A 41 33.06 12.26 10.70
C LYS A 41 33.38 11.26 9.59
N GLY A 42 33.30 9.96 9.87
CA GLY A 42 33.59 8.90 8.88
C GLY A 42 32.49 8.62 7.88
N LEU A 43 31.23 8.98 8.16
CA LEU A 43 30.08 8.74 7.26
C LEU A 43 29.92 9.82 6.18
N GLN A 44 30.61 10.96 6.30
CA GLN A 44 30.51 12.06 5.35
C GLN A 44 31.28 11.85 4.04
N ASN A 45 32.10 10.83 3.91
CA ASN A 45 33.02 10.64 2.78
C ASN A 45 32.92 9.27 2.09
N MET A 46 31.77 8.58 2.15
CA MET A 46 31.57 7.41 1.29
C MET A 46 31.11 7.83 -0.11
N PRO A 47 31.81 7.45 -1.20
CA PRO A 47 31.37 7.74 -2.54
C PRO A 47 30.03 7.06 -2.82
N GLY A 48 29.00 7.82 -3.18
CA GLY A 48 27.65 7.33 -3.51
C GLY A 48 26.58 7.56 -2.44
N MET A 49 26.90 8.10 -1.28
CA MET A 49 25.91 8.49 -0.27
C MET A 49 25.78 10.02 -0.22
N GLY A 50 24.68 10.53 -0.76
CA GLY A 50 24.27 11.91 -0.52
C GLY A 50 23.63 12.00 0.89
N SER A 51 24.23 12.66 1.86
CA SER A 51 23.64 12.94 3.16
C SER A 51 23.39 14.44 3.33
N MET A 52 22.15 14.84 3.65
CA MET A 52 21.84 16.17 4.14
C MET A 52 21.71 16.14 5.65
N ASN A 53 22.49 16.99 6.32
CA ASN A 53 22.29 17.26 7.74
C ASN A 53 21.10 18.23 7.86
N MET A 54 19.99 17.76 8.40
CA MET A 54 18.72 18.48 8.51
C MET A 54 18.54 19.10 9.89
N GLY A 55 19.64 19.40 10.57
CA GLY A 55 19.69 19.89 11.93
C GLY A 55 20.43 18.93 12.85
N PRO A 56 20.64 19.27 14.12
CA PRO A 56 21.47 18.45 15.02
C PRO A 56 20.86 17.07 15.32
N LEU A 57 19.60 16.81 14.90
CA LEU A 57 18.81 15.69 15.38
C LEU A 57 18.25 14.77 14.28
N LEU A 58 18.18 15.21 13.03
CA LEU A 58 17.65 14.44 11.92
C LEU A 58 18.66 14.38 10.78
N MET A 59 18.89 13.19 10.28
CA MET A 59 19.67 12.94 9.06
C MET A 59 18.77 12.36 7.99
N MET A 60 18.90 12.89 6.79
CA MET A 60 18.31 12.32 5.61
C MET A 60 19.44 11.79 4.74
N SER A 61 19.42 10.52 4.39
CA SER A 61 20.38 9.89 3.48
C SER A 61 19.65 9.27 2.31
N SER A 62 20.30 9.27 1.15
CA SER A 62 19.82 8.57 -0.04
C SER A 62 20.89 7.57 -0.48
N ASP A 63 20.49 6.34 -0.65
CA ASP A 63 21.30 5.25 -1.20
C ASP A 63 20.46 4.38 -2.13
N ASP A 64 21.00 3.25 -2.59
CA ASP A 64 20.27 2.29 -3.43
C ASP A 64 18.99 1.75 -2.77
N MET A 65 18.86 1.89 -1.43
CA MET A 65 17.69 1.52 -0.64
C MET A 65 16.65 2.65 -0.56
N GLY A 66 16.92 3.82 -1.11
CA GLY A 66 16.02 4.98 -1.11
C GLY A 66 16.33 6.00 -0.02
N VAL A 67 15.35 6.89 0.21
CA VAL A 67 15.45 7.93 1.22
C VAL A 67 15.23 7.34 2.60
N ARG A 68 16.10 7.68 3.52
CA ARG A 68 16.02 7.27 4.92
C ARG A 68 15.99 8.48 5.83
N ILE A 69 15.20 8.41 6.88
CA ILE A 69 15.17 9.37 7.97
C ILE A 69 15.74 8.70 9.21
N GLY A 70 16.65 9.35 9.90
CA GLY A 70 17.22 8.83 11.12
C GLY A 70 17.75 9.89 12.03
N SER A 71 18.01 9.52 13.29
CA SER A 71 18.70 10.35 14.24
C SER A 71 20.21 10.14 14.11
N SER A 72 20.96 11.23 14.03
CA SER A 72 22.42 11.20 14.00
C SER A 72 23.04 10.57 15.25
N GLU A 73 22.33 10.54 16.37
CA GLU A 73 22.83 10.01 17.63
C GLU A 73 22.57 8.51 17.80
N THR A 74 21.54 7.96 17.17
CA THR A 74 21.12 6.57 17.40
C THR A 74 21.48 5.62 16.25
N GLY A 75 21.91 6.15 15.09
CA GLY A 75 22.25 5.35 13.92
C GLY A 75 21.06 4.58 13.28
N ASN A 76 19.89 4.60 13.91
CA ASN A 76 18.69 3.93 13.39
C ASN A 76 18.01 4.79 12.34
N ILE A 77 18.09 4.31 11.13
CA ILE A 77 17.59 4.99 9.93
C ILE A 77 16.36 4.25 9.43
N MET A 78 15.22 4.93 9.38
CA MET A 78 13.98 4.40 8.83
C MET A 78 13.87 4.73 7.35
N SER A 79 13.67 3.73 6.50
CA SER A 79 13.42 3.97 5.08
C SER A 79 12.04 4.59 4.89
N MET A 80 11.97 5.79 4.32
CA MET A 80 10.70 6.42 3.97
C MET A 80 9.96 5.62 2.89
N GLY A 81 10.68 5.04 1.93
CA GLY A 81 10.10 4.18 0.91
C GLY A 81 9.44 2.91 1.48
N ALA A 82 9.85 2.47 2.68
CA ALA A 82 9.24 1.31 3.34
C ALA A 82 7.93 1.64 4.06
N MET A 83 7.58 2.92 4.23
CA MET A 83 6.36 3.32 4.93
C MET A 83 5.16 3.23 3.99
N GLY A 84 4.17 2.43 4.37
CA GLY A 84 2.87 2.36 3.75
C GLY A 84 1.82 3.17 4.51
N SER A 85 0.54 2.82 4.36
CA SER A 85 -0.55 3.35 5.18
C SER A 85 -0.44 2.86 6.63
N GLY A 86 -0.92 3.65 7.59
CA GLY A 86 -0.84 3.32 9.00
C GLY A 86 0.57 2.93 9.45
N THR A 87 0.72 1.73 9.98
CA THR A 87 2.01 1.14 10.36
C THR A 87 2.51 0.09 9.35
N THR A 88 1.88 -0.08 8.19
CA THR A 88 2.26 -1.08 7.18
C THR A 88 3.64 -0.84 6.60
N TRP A 89 4.26 -1.93 6.13
CA TRP A 89 5.46 -1.88 5.32
C TRP A 89 5.16 -2.15 3.85
N GLN A 90 5.89 -1.46 2.98
CA GLN A 90 6.01 -1.76 1.55
C GLN A 90 7.50 -1.88 1.18
N PRO A 91 7.85 -2.44 0.00
CA PRO A 91 9.24 -2.52 -0.43
C PRO A 91 9.92 -1.15 -0.41
N SER A 92 11.07 -1.03 0.26
CA SER A 92 11.77 0.26 0.38
C SER A 92 12.30 0.82 -0.94
N ALA A 93 12.36 -0.02 -1.99
CA ALA A 93 12.64 0.40 -3.36
C ALA A 93 11.43 1.06 -4.07
N ALA A 94 10.25 1.17 -3.42
CA ALA A 94 9.08 1.83 -3.98
C ALA A 94 9.37 3.31 -4.32
N PRO A 95 8.87 3.81 -5.47
CA PRO A 95 9.03 5.22 -5.82
C PRO A 95 8.28 6.09 -4.81
N MET A 96 8.85 7.24 -4.49
CA MET A 96 8.20 8.23 -3.65
C MET A 96 7.84 9.47 -4.43
N HIS A 97 6.63 9.96 -4.17
CA HIS A 97 6.08 11.20 -4.70
C HIS A 97 5.67 12.08 -3.53
N MET A 98 6.57 12.97 -3.09
CA MET A 98 6.31 13.84 -1.94
C MET A 98 7.02 15.18 -2.07
N HIS A 99 6.47 16.19 -1.40
CA HIS A 99 7.20 17.38 -1.04
C HIS A 99 7.79 17.21 0.36
N TYR A 100 8.93 17.81 0.60
CA TYR A 100 9.50 17.88 1.94
C TYR A 100 10.07 19.27 2.23
N LYS A 101 10.07 19.62 3.50
CA LYS A 101 10.64 20.87 3.99
C LYS A 101 11.18 20.67 5.41
N VAL A 102 12.37 21.17 5.66
CA VAL A 102 12.92 21.29 7.01
C VAL A 102 12.51 22.64 7.59
N ALA A 103 11.95 22.65 8.79
CA ALA A 103 11.52 23.83 9.50
C ALA A 103 12.00 23.73 10.97
N GLY A 104 13.16 24.34 11.27
CA GLY A 104 13.85 24.13 12.54
C GLY A 104 14.21 22.65 12.72
N ASP A 105 13.76 22.04 13.82
CA ASP A 105 14.01 20.63 14.14
C ASP A 105 12.93 19.69 13.59
N TRP A 106 12.01 20.19 12.78
CA TRP A 106 10.95 19.41 12.16
C TRP A 106 11.26 19.10 10.71
N LEU A 107 11.03 17.83 10.30
CA LEU A 107 10.89 17.44 8.91
C LEU A 107 9.42 17.37 8.58
N LEU A 108 8.97 18.20 7.66
CA LEU A 108 7.61 18.20 7.14
C LEU A 108 7.59 17.50 5.77
N THR A 109 6.63 16.62 5.56
CA THR A 109 6.38 16.01 4.24
C THR A 109 4.93 16.14 3.86
N PHE A 110 4.68 16.18 2.54
CA PHE A 110 3.33 16.28 2.00
C PHE A 110 3.19 15.39 0.76
N HIS A 111 2.29 14.43 0.86
CA HIS A 111 1.91 13.53 -0.22
C HIS A 111 0.49 13.84 -0.65
N TYR A 112 0.18 13.66 -1.90
CA TYR A 112 -1.19 13.72 -2.41
C TYR A 112 -1.30 12.98 -3.74
N ASP A 113 -2.51 12.54 -4.06
CA ASP A 113 -2.88 12.04 -5.38
C ASP A 113 -4.29 12.48 -5.71
N LEU A 114 -4.49 13.04 -6.91
CA LEU A 114 -5.77 13.46 -7.44
C LEU A 114 -5.97 12.80 -8.79
N LEU A 115 -7.06 12.07 -8.91
CA LEU A 115 -7.48 11.37 -10.12
C LEU A 115 -8.86 11.90 -10.51
N LEU A 116 -8.91 12.88 -11.41
CA LEU A 116 -10.15 13.47 -11.94
C LEU A 116 -10.49 12.81 -13.27
N GLY A 117 -11.70 12.29 -13.43
CA GLY A 117 -12.01 11.61 -14.67
C GLY A 117 -13.49 11.30 -14.90
N VAL A 118 -13.71 10.57 -15.98
CA VAL A 118 -15.01 10.01 -16.35
C VAL A 118 -14.94 8.50 -16.10
N ASN A 119 -15.88 8.02 -15.30
CA ASN A 119 -16.05 6.61 -14.97
C ASN A 119 -17.30 6.08 -15.67
N GLY A 120 -17.14 5.14 -16.61
CA GLY A 120 -18.18 4.47 -17.33
C GLY A 120 -18.26 3.00 -16.95
N GLN A 121 -19.34 2.61 -16.28
CA GLN A 121 -19.66 1.22 -15.98
C GLN A 121 -20.72 0.74 -16.94
N GLY A 122 -20.48 -0.39 -17.61
CA GLY A 122 -21.37 -0.95 -18.64
C GLY A 122 -22.48 -1.84 -18.08
N GLY A 123 -23.34 -2.34 -18.99
CA GLY A 123 -24.46 -3.21 -18.64
C GLY A 123 -25.67 -2.49 -18.02
N PRO A 124 -26.75 -3.24 -17.73
CA PRO A 124 -28.01 -2.66 -17.20
C PRO A 124 -27.88 -1.95 -15.86
N ARG A 125 -26.91 -2.33 -15.03
CA ARG A 125 -26.58 -1.69 -13.74
C ARG A 125 -25.50 -0.63 -13.83
N GLY A 126 -24.98 -0.40 -15.03
CA GLY A 126 -23.94 0.56 -15.29
C GLY A 126 -24.39 2.01 -15.11
N ALA A 127 -23.42 2.90 -15.01
CA ALA A 127 -23.61 4.34 -14.96
C ALA A 127 -22.37 5.05 -15.50
N ILE A 128 -22.53 6.27 -16.01
CA ILE A 128 -21.43 7.13 -16.42
C ILE A 128 -21.44 8.36 -15.51
N LYS A 129 -20.33 8.63 -14.85
CA LYS A 129 -20.17 9.77 -13.92
C LYS A 129 -18.80 10.43 -14.07
N VAL A 130 -18.78 11.73 -13.82
CA VAL A 130 -17.54 12.48 -13.58
C VAL A 130 -17.28 12.45 -12.08
N GLU A 131 -16.05 12.16 -11.70
CA GLU A 131 -15.65 11.98 -10.31
C GLU A 131 -14.16 12.27 -10.09
N SER A 132 -13.77 12.47 -8.84
CA SER A 132 -12.35 12.54 -8.48
C SER A 132 -12.10 11.70 -7.24
N ALA A 133 -11.33 10.62 -7.41
CA ALA A 133 -10.67 9.96 -6.29
C ALA A 133 -9.46 10.78 -5.87
N ASN A 134 -9.32 11.07 -4.58
CA ASN A 134 -8.25 11.93 -4.12
C ASN A 134 -7.92 11.73 -2.64
N TRP A 135 -6.67 12.03 -2.27
CA TRP A 135 -6.23 12.08 -0.89
C TRP A 135 -5.05 13.03 -0.72
N PHE A 136 -4.90 13.57 0.49
CA PHE A 136 -3.86 14.50 0.88
C PHE A 136 -3.31 14.10 2.25
N MET A 137 -1.99 13.95 2.39
CA MET A 137 -1.35 13.43 3.60
C MET A 137 -0.15 14.27 4.02
N PRO A 138 -0.35 15.31 4.86
CA PRO A 138 0.73 15.98 5.57
C PRO A 138 1.28 15.09 6.69
N MET A 139 2.60 15.10 6.85
CA MET A 139 3.30 14.44 7.95
C MET A 139 4.37 15.35 8.54
N ALA A 140 4.63 15.20 9.82
CA ALA A 140 5.68 15.92 10.53
C ALA A 140 6.48 14.94 11.39
N TYR A 141 7.80 15.07 11.34
CA TYR A 141 8.73 14.24 12.11
C TYR A 141 9.59 15.13 13.01
N HIS A 142 9.76 14.72 14.26
CA HIS A 142 10.59 15.41 15.23
C HIS A 142 11.27 14.41 16.14
N LYS A 143 12.50 14.72 16.58
CA LYS A 143 13.17 13.94 17.61
C LYS A 143 12.56 14.24 18.98
N LEU A 144 12.21 13.22 19.73
CA LEU A 144 11.70 13.33 21.08
C LEU A 144 12.48 12.39 22.01
N GLY A 145 13.38 12.97 22.82
CA GLY A 145 14.28 12.19 23.68
C GLY A 145 15.19 11.27 22.84
N LYS A 146 15.17 9.96 23.11
CA LYS A 146 15.93 8.94 22.37
C LYS A 146 15.18 8.44 21.12
N GLY A 147 13.93 8.81 20.92
CA GLY A 147 13.10 8.34 19.84
C GLY A 147 12.70 9.45 18.87
N THR A 148 11.83 9.10 17.94
CA THR A 148 11.24 9.99 16.95
C THR A 148 9.74 9.97 17.07
N VAL A 149 9.11 11.14 17.12
CA VAL A 149 7.67 11.31 16.97
C VAL A 149 7.35 11.58 15.49
N GLN A 150 6.32 10.94 14.98
CA GLN A 150 5.69 11.21 13.70
C GLN A 150 4.25 11.63 13.96
N LEU A 151 3.84 12.75 13.39
CA LEU A 151 2.43 13.15 13.31
C LEU A 151 1.98 13.00 11.87
N ARG A 152 0.78 12.46 11.64
CA ARG A 152 0.22 12.27 10.32
C ARG A 152 -1.25 12.68 10.31
N GLY A 153 -1.62 13.48 9.32
CA GLY A 153 -2.99 13.71 8.95
C GLY A 153 -3.23 13.20 7.54
N MET A 154 -4.40 12.62 7.28
CA MET A 154 -4.82 12.26 5.94
C MET A 154 -6.28 12.64 5.75
N PHE A 155 -6.60 13.27 4.63
CA PHE A 155 -7.96 13.69 4.31
C PHE A 155 -8.26 13.53 2.83
N SER A 156 -9.56 13.38 2.52
CA SER A 156 -10.08 13.23 1.17
C SER A 156 -11.22 14.21 0.90
N LEU A 157 -11.29 14.69 -0.33
CA LEU A 157 -12.40 15.49 -0.83
C LEU A 157 -13.45 14.65 -1.57
N GLU A 158 -13.36 13.31 -1.53
CA GLU A 158 -14.33 12.43 -2.17
C GLU A 158 -15.78 12.66 -1.74
N PRO A 159 -16.10 13.03 -0.47
CA PRO A 159 -17.47 13.40 -0.11
C PRO A 159 -18.07 14.51 -0.95
N PHE A 160 -17.24 15.35 -1.58
CA PHE A 160 -17.67 16.44 -2.49
C PHE A 160 -17.48 16.11 -3.98
N THR A 161 -16.61 15.15 -4.30
CA THR A 161 -16.18 14.89 -5.68
C THR A 161 -16.69 13.57 -6.24
N PHE A 162 -17.22 12.68 -5.39
CA PHE A 162 -17.97 11.52 -5.83
C PHE A 162 -19.45 11.87 -6.03
N PRO A 163 -20.14 11.19 -6.96
CA PRO A 163 -21.57 11.33 -7.10
C PRO A 163 -22.32 10.84 -5.86
N PRO A 164 -23.53 11.37 -5.57
CA PRO A 164 -24.36 10.88 -4.48
C PRO A 164 -24.52 9.34 -4.50
N GLY A 165 -24.29 8.70 -3.37
CA GLY A 165 -24.30 7.24 -3.25
C GLY A 165 -23.02 6.56 -3.75
N GLY A 166 -21.92 7.30 -3.95
CA GLY A 166 -20.60 6.77 -4.25
C GLY A 166 -20.26 6.64 -5.74
N SER A 167 -19.01 6.30 -6.01
CA SER A 167 -18.46 6.05 -7.34
C SER A 167 -19.07 4.78 -7.96
N PRO A 168 -19.58 4.80 -9.19
CA PRO A 168 -20.01 3.59 -9.88
C PRO A 168 -18.87 2.56 -9.98
N LEU A 169 -19.12 1.33 -9.53
CA LEU A 169 -18.18 0.22 -9.64
C LEU A 169 -18.96 -1.08 -9.61
N LEU A 170 -19.11 -1.72 -10.76
CA LEU A 170 -19.87 -2.97 -10.87
C LEU A 170 -19.36 -4.02 -9.90
N PHE A 171 -20.29 -4.75 -9.28
CA PHE A 171 -20.05 -5.81 -8.29
C PHE A 171 -19.41 -5.34 -6.97
N GLN A 172 -19.20 -4.05 -6.76
CA GLN A 172 -18.77 -3.56 -5.46
C GLN A 172 -19.95 -3.48 -4.50
N THR A 173 -19.70 -3.91 -3.27
CA THR A 173 -20.65 -3.92 -2.16
C THR A 173 -19.92 -3.52 -0.88
N GLY A 174 -20.67 -3.23 0.16
CA GLY A 174 -20.22 -2.80 1.47
C GLY A 174 -20.73 -1.40 1.79
N GLU A 175 -20.95 -1.14 3.06
CA GLU A 175 -21.54 0.07 3.62
C GLU A 175 -22.97 0.40 3.14
N THR A 176 -23.50 1.52 3.60
CA THR A 176 -24.86 1.99 3.31
C THR A 176 -24.88 3.40 2.75
N TYR A 177 -25.95 3.77 2.10
CA TYR A 177 -26.29 5.13 1.75
C TYR A 177 -27.79 5.36 1.95
N LYS A 178 -28.16 6.34 2.79
CA LYS A 178 -29.54 6.60 3.22
C LYS A 178 -30.21 5.36 3.82
N GLY A 179 -29.44 4.63 4.63
CA GLY A 179 -29.87 3.41 5.29
C GLY A 179 -30.10 2.20 4.38
N GLN A 180 -29.67 2.27 3.10
CA GLN A 180 -29.77 1.15 2.17
C GLN A 180 -28.37 0.62 1.79
N PRO A 181 -28.16 -0.70 1.69
CA PRO A 181 -26.90 -1.27 1.25
C PRO A 181 -26.47 -0.71 -0.11
N LEU A 182 -25.19 -0.35 -0.23
CA LEU A 182 -24.59 0.04 -1.50
C LEU A 182 -24.30 -1.20 -2.34
N ILE A 183 -24.82 -1.22 -3.56
CA ILE A 183 -24.57 -2.26 -4.54
C ILE A 183 -24.13 -1.58 -5.85
N ASP A 184 -23.06 -2.11 -6.45
CA ASP A 184 -22.42 -1.57 -7.66
C ASP A 184 -21.89 -0.15 -7.46
N ARG A 185 -21.45 0.15 -6.26
CA ARG A 185 -20.92 1.45 -5.85
C ARG A 185 -19.79 1.30 -4.84
N GLN A 186 -18.74 2.09 -5.03
CA GLN A 186 -17.74 2.35 -4.02
C GLN A 186 -18.14 3.61 -3.24
N HIS A 187 -18.27 3.49 -1.92
CA HIS A 187 -18.49 4.65 -1.04
C HIS A 187 -17.31 5.63 -1.09
N PRO A 188 -17.53 6.94 -0.87
CA PRO A 188 -16.43 7.89 -0.68
C PRO A 188 -15.73 7.63 0.65
N HIS A 189 -14.46 7.94 0.73
CA HIS A 189 -13.75 8.02 1.99
C HIS A 189 -14.31 9.16 2.86
N ASP A 190 -14.09 9.06 4.17
CA ASP A 190 -14.37 10.18 5.08
C ASP A 190 -13.48 11.38 4.78
N LEU A 191 -13.97 12.59 5.09
CA LEU A 191 -13.19 13.81 4.95
C LEU A 191 -11.85 13.71 5.70
N LEU A 192 -11.86 13.17 6.93
CA LEU A 192 -10.66 12.90 7.72
C LEU A 192 -10.43 11.39 7.78
N MET A 193 -9.45 10.92 7.02
CA MET A 193 -9.10 9.50 6.89
C MET A 193 -8.10 9.04 7.95
N GLU A 194 -7.20 9.92 8.39
CA GLU A 194 -6.24 9.65 9.45
C GLU A 194 -5.88 10.92 10.21
N LEU A 195 -5.85 10.81 11.53
CA LEU A 195 -5.20 11.74 12.43
C LEU A 195 -4.45 10.92 13.47
N SER A 196 -3.14 10.84 13.32
CA SER A 196 -2.34 9.90 14.11
C SER A 196 -1.04 10.48 14.63
N ALA A 197 -0.55 9.85 15.68
CA ALA A 197 0.77 10.06 16.24
C ALA A 197 1.45 8.71 16.44
N GLN A 198 2.72 8.61 16.03
CA GLN A 198 3.56 7.44 16.27
C GLN A 198 4.83 7.87 16.99
N TYR A 199 5.20 7.16 18.05
CA TYR A 199 6.49 7.27 18.69
C TYR A 199 7.30 6.02 18.40
N THR A 200 8.53 6.20 17.91
CA THR A 200 9.46 5.09 17.59
C THR A 200 10.72 5.26 18.42
N LEU A 201 11.05 4.23 19.20
CA LEU A 201 12.22 4.18 20.07
C LEU A 201 13.21 3.15 19.53
N PRO A 202 14.48 3.51 19.30
CA PRO A 202 15.54 2.56 18.97
C PRO A 202 15.81 1.57 20.11
N LEU A 203 15.97 0.29 19.76
CA LEU A 203 16.36 -0.80 20.65
C LEU A 203 17.68 -1.40 20.16
N GLY A 204 18.80 -0.86 20.63
CA GLY A 204 20.12 -1.22 20.13
C GLY A 204 20.31 -0.83 18.65
N GLU A 205 21.23 -1.55 17.95
CA GLU A 205 21.62 -1.19 16.57
C GLU A 205 20.62 -1.63 15.50
N HIS A 206 19.80 -2.66 15.76
CA HIS A 206 19.01 -3.33 14.72
C HIS A 206 17.53 -3.42 15.03
N GLY A 207 17.09 -2.94 16.19
CA GLY A 207 15.72 -3.03 16.65
C GLY A 207 15.08 -1.68 16.86
N THR A 208 13.75 -1.64 16.78
CA THR A 208 12.93 -0.52 17.23
C THR A 208 11.70 -1.04 17.95
N TRP A 209 11.24 -0.30 18.94
CA TRP A 209 9.89 -0.42 19.46
C TRP A 209 9.11 0.81 19.01
N PHE A 210 7.83 0.65 18.70
CA PHE A 210 6.96 1.77 18.37
C PHE A 210 5.58 1.61 18.99
N THR A 211 4.94 2.75 19.18
CA THR A 211 3.54 2.86 19.52
C THR A 211 2.88 3.87 18.59
N TYR A 212 1.71 3.54 18.09
CA TYR A 212 0.90 4.33 17.17
C TYR A 212 -0.50 4.49 17.75
N PHE A 213 -1.01 5.70 17.71
CA PHE A 213 -2.39 6.02 18.05
C PHE A 213 -3.01 6.81 16.89
N GLY A 214 -4.20 6.42 16.44
CA GLY A 214 -4.96 7.10 15.39
C GLY A 214 -6.44 7.25 15.75
N TYR A 215 -7.00 8.43 15.42
CA TYR A 215 -8.42 8.71 15.58
C TYR A 215 -8.89 9.71 14.49
N PRO A 216 -9.22 9.26 13.28
CA PRO A 216 -9.13 7.88 12.80
C PRO A 216 -7.68 7.40 12.55
N GLY A 217 -7.54 6.10 12.28
CA GLY A 217 -6.26 5.46 12.02
C GLY A 217 -6.41 4.07 11.40
N GLU A 218 -5.28 3.39 11.19
CA GLU A 218 -5.24 2.05 10.59
C GLU A 218 -4.67 1.02 11.59
N PRO A 219 -5.43 -0.03 11.96
CA PRO A 219 -4.92 -1.11 12.81
C PRO A 219 -3.94 -2.02 12.06
N ALA A 220 -3.21 -2.83 12.82
CA ALA A 220 -2.30 -3.86 12.28
C ALA A 220 -3.09 -5.03 11.68
N LEU A 221 -3.86 -4.76 10.62
CA LEU A 221 -4.71 -5.72 9.91
C LEU A 221 -4.73 -5.40 8.41
N GLY A 222 -4.37 -6.38 7.60
CA GLY A 222 -4.32 -6.21 6.15
C GLY A 222 -2.95 -5.75 5.61
N PRO A 223 -2.84 -5.71 4.27
CA PRO A 223 -1.71 -5.13 3.55
C PRO A 223 -1.77 -3.59 3.58
N VAL A 224 -0.83 -2.93 2.95
CA VAL A 224 -0.93 -1.49 2.63
C VAL A 224 -2.26 -1.21 1.92
N ALA A 225 -2.98 -0.17 2.32
CA ALA A 225 -4.22 0.24 1.68
C ALA A 225 -4.02 0.48 0.17
N PHE A 226 -5.01 0.11 -0.65
CA PHE A 226 -4.86 0.06 -2.12
C PHE A 226 -4.34 1.37 -2.72
N MET A 227 -4.76 2.52 -2.22
CA MET A 227 -4.36 3.84 -2.71
C MET A 227 -2.89 4.19 -2.44
N HIS A 228 -2.24 3.50 -1.51
CA HIS A 228 -0.84 3.71 -1.14
C HIS A 228 0.09 2.62 -1.68
N ARG A 229 -0.43 1.55 -2.30
CA ARG A 229 0.40 0.51 -2.89
C ARG A 229 1.02 0.99 -4.20
N ALA A 230 2.33 0.84 -4.34
CA ALA A 230 3.03 1.19 -5.58
C ALA A 230 2.52 0.40 -6.80
N SER A 231 2.01 -0.83 -6.59
CA SER A 231 1.41 -1.67 -7.64
C SER A 231 0.04 -1.19 -8.12
N ALA A 232 -0.66 -0.36 -7.34
CA ALA A 232 -1.99 0.15 -7.62
C ALA A 232 -2.01 1.66 -7.93
N SER A 233 -0.87 2.34 -7.85
CA SER A 233 -0.75 3.81 -7.86
C SER A 233 -1.32 4.51 -9.11
N GLU A 234 -1.51 3.77 -10.20
CA GLU A 234 -2.04 4.32 -11.46
C GLU A 234 -3.53 3.96 -11.68
N ASN A 235 -4.10 3.06 -10.86
CA ASN A 235 -5.47 2.61 -11.03
C ASN A 235 -6.43 3.44 -10.17
N PRO A 236 -7.35 4.23 -10.78
CA PRO A 236 -8.24 5.12 -10.06
C PRO A 236 -9.40 4.40 -9.34
N SER A 237 -9.50 3.08 -9.48
CA SER A 237 -10.60 2.29 -8.88
C SER A 237 -10.17 1.64 -7.58
N ALA A 238 -11.08 1.59 -6.60
CA ALA A 238 -10.95 0.69 -5.47
C ALA A 238 -10.91 -0.78 -5.92
N THR A 239 -10.34 -1.65 -5.09
CA THR A 239 -10.39 -3.10 -5.33
C THR A 239 -11.76 -3.66 -5.00
N LEU A 240 -12.28 -4.60 -5.78
CA LEU A 240 -13.52 -5.31 -5.42
C LEU A 240 -13.36 -6.13 -4.13
N ALA A 241 -12.13 -6.56 -3.85
CA ALA A 241 -11.77 -7.30 -2.64
C ALA A 241 -11.51 -6.41 -1.41
N HIS A 242 -11.71 -5.07 -1.49
CA HIS A 242 -11.42 -4.10 -0.44
C HIS A 242 -11.92 -4.54 0.94
N HIS A 243 -13.21 -4.90 1.06
CA HIS A 243 -13.83 -5.33 2.33
C HIS A 243 -13.31 -6.68 2.87
N LEU A 244 -12.50 -7.40 2.10
CA LEU A 244 -11.86 -8.65 2.53
C LEU A 244 -10.36 -8.47 2.85
N GLN A 245 -9.75 -7.36 2.42
CA GLN A 245 -8.30 -7.17 2.45
C GLN A 245 -7.84 -5.98 3.27
N ASP A 246 -8.36 -4.79 3.02
CA ASP A 246 -7.82 -3.52 3.54
C ASP A 246 -8.88 -2.46 3.93
N SER A 247 -10.15 -2.81 4.11
CA SER A 247 -11.20 -1.86 4.49
C SER A 247 -10.99 -1.18 5.85
N THR A 248 -10.22 -1.80 6.75
CA THR A 248 -9.93 -1.23 8.07
C THR A 248 -8.90 -0.10 8.05
N HIS A 249 -8.47 0.38 6.87
CA HIS A 249 -7.52 1.50 6.79
C HIS A 249 -8.07 2.84 7.32
N ILE A 250 -9.39 2.93 7.56
CA ILE A 250 -10.03 3.99 8.33
C ILE A 250 -10.81 3.33 9.46
N SER A 251 -10.30 3.43 10.69
CA SER A 251 -10.94 2.93 11.90
C SER A 251 -10.86 3.99 12.99
N PHE A 252 -11.97 4.25 13.67
CA PHE A 252 -12.01 5.25 14.73
C PHE A 252 -11.50 4.65 16.05
N GLY A 253 -10.42 5.24 16.61
CA GLY A 253 -9.78 4.75 17.82
C GLY A 253 -8.93 3.50 17.59
N VAL A 254 -7.69 3.69 17.21
CA VAL A 254 -6.70 2.63 16.99
C VAL A 254 -5.50 2.86 17.89
N LEU A 255 -5.12 1.83 18.65
CA LEU A 255 -3.85 1.78 19.35
C LEU A 255 -3.09 0.55 18.86
N THR A 256 -1.92 0.78 18.28
CA THR A 256 -1.02 -0.26 17.80
C THR A 256 0.32 -0.16 18.53
N THR A 257 0.89 -1.28 18.90
CA THR A 257 2.29 -1.35 19.35
C THR A 257 2.99 -2.51 18.65
N GLY A 258 4.30 -2.36 18.47
CA GLY A 258 5.07 -3.38 17.79
C GLY A 258 6.56 -3.22 17.96
N VAL A 259 7.26 -4.24 17.50
CA VAL A 259 8.72 -4.27 17.46
C VAL A 259 9.21 -4.61 16.05
N THR A 260 10.32 -3.98 15.68
CA THR A 260 11.06 -4.37 14.48
C THR A 260 12.44 -4.90 14.89
N TYR A 261 12.91 -5.90 14.17
CA TYR A 261 14.28 -6.35 14.30
C TYR A 261 14.80 -6.75 12.93
N ARG A 262 15.77 -5.98 12.41
CA ARG A 262 16.28 -6.15 11.05
C ARG A 262 15.14 -6.15 10.01
N TRP A 263 14.89 -7.32 9.42
CA TRP A 263 13.90 -7.56 8.36
C TRP A 263 12.52 -8.00 8.85
N LEU A 264 12.35 -8.18 10.17
CA LEU A 264 11.10 -8.66 10.79
C LEU A 264 10.40 -7.53 11.54
N LYS A 265 9.09 -7.45 11.42
CA LYS A 265 8.20 -6.61 12.25
C LYS A 265 7.03 -7.45 12.75
N ILE A 266 6.75 -7.33 14.05
CA ILE A 266 5.57 -7.92 14.70
C ILE A 266 4.83 -6.79 15.41
N GLU A 267 3.54 -6.68 15.17
CA GLU A 267 2.70 -5.61 15.70
C GLU A 267 1.29 -6.09 16.01
N GLY A 268 0.67 -5.51 17.02
CA GLY A 268 -0.69 -5.81 17.43
C GLY A 268 -1.49 -4.55 17.70
N SER A 269 -2.80 -4.61 17.47
CA SER A 269 -3.71 -3.49 17.68
C SER A 269 -4.93 -3.88 18.50
N ILE A 270 -5.42 -2.89 19.25
CA ILE A 270 -6.78 -2.82 19.74
C ILE A 270 -7.47 -1.62 19.07
N PHE A 271 -8.70 -1.78 18.63
CA PHE A 271 -9.37 -0.75 17.87
C PHE A 271 -10.89 -0.89 17.90
N ASN A 272 -11.61 0.14 17.44
CA ASN A 272 -13.01 0.04 17.10
C ASN A 272 -13.17 -0.72 15.79
N GLY A 273 -13.85 -1.86 15.80
CA GLY A 273 -14.01 -2.73 14.63
C GLY A 273 -15.09 -2.32 13.67
N ARG A 274 -15.96 -1.36 14.05
CA ARG A 274 -17.03 -0.88 13.19
C ARG A 274 -16.43 -0.06 12.05
N GLU A 275 -16.83 -0.32 10.82
CA GLU A 275 -16.50 0.50 9.67
C GLU A 275 -17.14 1.89 9.80
N PRO A 276 -16.56 2.96 9.19
CA PRO A 276 -17.15 4.29 9.16
C PRO A 276 -18.59 4.23 8.66
N ASP A 277 -19.47 5.09 9.22
CA ASP A 277 -20.85 5.18 8.78
C ASP A 277 -21.01 6.01 7.49
N GLU A 278 -22.23 6.26 7.05
CA GLU A 278 -22.52 7.06 5.84
C GLU A 278 -22.30 8.57 5.99
N HIS A 279 -21.99 9.06 7.22
CA HIS A 279 -21.80 10.47 7.54
C HIS A 279 -20.32 10.84 7.48
N ARG A 280 -19.82 11.21 6.32
CA ARG A 280 -18.39 11.38 5.99
C ARG A 280 -17.68 12.55 6.67
N TYR A 281 -18.34 13.28 7.57
CA TYR A 281 -17.82 14.51 8.21
C TYR A 281 -17.76 14.42 9.74
N ASN A 282 -18.21 13.33 10.34
CA ASN A 282 -18.22 13.11 11.78
C ASN A 282 -17.09 12.19 12.24
N PHE A 283 -17.00 12.00 13.54
CA PHE A 283 -16.17 10.99 14.17
C PHE A 283 -17.08 9.92 14.76
N ASP A 284 -16.89 8.68 14.34
CA ASP A 284 -17.66 7.56 14.86
C ASP A 284 -17.07 7.07 16.18
N SER A 285 -17.77 7.35 17.27
CA SER A 285 -17.33 6.95 18.60
C SER A 285 -17.97 5.63 19.00
N HIS A 286 -17.18 4.57 19.05
CA HIS A 286 -17.57 3.25 19.52
C HIS A 286 -16.53 2.65 20.47
N THR A 287 -16.85 1.52 21.07
CA THR A 287 -15.95 0.82 21.99
C THR A 287 -14.78 0.16 21.25
N TRP A 288 -13.61 0.12 21.88
CA TRP A 288 -12.45 -0.61 21.41
C TRP A 288 -12.61 -2.11 21.71
N ASN A 289 -13.37 -2.76 20.86
CA ASN A 289 -13.83 -4.15 21.05
C ASN A 289 -13.13 -5.14 20.13
N SER A 290 -12.30 -4.66 19.21
CA SER A 290 -11.66 -5.44 18.17
C SER A 290 -10.15 -5.47 18.36
N ARG A 291 -9.51 -6.48 17.79
CA ARG A 291 -8.07 -6.70 17.96
C ARG A 291 -7.48 -7.39 16.75
N SER A 292 -6.21 -7.12 16.48
CA SER A 292 -5.47 -7.73 15.37
C SER A 292 -4.01 -7.96 15.71
N LEU A 293 -3.40 -8.82 14.90
CA LEU A 293 -1.96 -9.10 14.86
C LEU A 293 -1.48 -9.12 13.41
N ARG A 294 -0.33 -8.51 13.15
CA ARG A 294 0.33 -8.54 11.84
C ARG A 294 1.82 -8.84 12.00
N VAL A 295 2.30 -9.72 11.13
CA VAL A 295 3.72 -10.01 10.97
C VAL A 295 4.12 -9.62 9.57
N SER A 296 5.19 -8.84 9.45
CA SER A 296 5.75 -8.39 8.17
C SER A 296 7.22 -8.73 8.08
N VAL A 297 7.65 -9.13 6.89
CA VAL A 297 9.03 -9.51 6.60
C VAL A 297 9.49 -8.76 5.36
N MET A 298 10.63 -8.04 5.47
CA MET A 298 11.26 -7.31 4.37
C MET A 298 12.72 -7.83 4.21
N PRO A 299 12.92 -8.95 3.51
CA PRO A 299 14.24 -9.61 3.42
C PRO A 299 15.26 -8.76 2.67
N ASN A 300 14.81 -7.88 1.80
CA ASN A 300 15.62 -6.89 1.07
C ASN A 300 14.73 -5.71 0.62
N ALA A 301 15.32 -4.73 -0.04
CA ALA A 301 14.62 -3.53 -0.51
C ALA A 301 13.45 -3.79 -1.48
N ASN A 302 13.45 -4.93 -2.15
CA ASN A 302 12.51 -5.21 -3.23
C ASN A 302 11.27 -6.00 -2.79
N TRP A 303 11.29 -6.67 -1.65
CA TRP A 303 10.23 -7.58 -1.23
C TRP A 303 9.69 -7.25 0.14
N VAL A 304 8.37 -7.32 0.27
CA VAL A 304 7.68 -7.38 1.57
C VAL A 304 6.65 -8.50 1.52
N VAL A 305 6.65 -9.31 2.56
CA VAL A 305 5.64 -10.35 2.81
C VAL A 305 4.92 -9.99 4.11
N GLN A 306 3.61 -10.14 4.12
CA GLN A 306 2.78 -9.85 5.29
C GLN A 306 1.75 -10.95 5.49
N ILE A 307 1.50 -11.29 6.75
CA ILE A 307 0.32 -12.03 7.20
C ILE A 307 -0.34 -11.29 8.35
N SER A 308 -1.66 -11.30 8.41
CA SER A 308 -2.39 -10.73 9.55
C SER A 308 -3.66 -11.50 9.86
N TYR A 309 -4.11 -11.36 11.11
CA TYR A 309 -5.36 -11.90 11.59
C TYR A 309 -6.03 -10.91 12.53
N GLY A 310 -7.34 -10.71 12.37
CA GLY A 310 -8.13 -9.80 13.16
C GLY A 310 -9.50 -10.36 13.55
N LEU A 311 -9.97 -9.91 14.70
CA LEU A 311 -11.33 -10.11 15.19
C LEU A 311 -12.02 -8.76 15.18
N LEU A 312 -12.99 -8.60 14.29
CA LEU A 312 -13.81 -7.40 14.17
C LEU A 312 -15.18 -7.69 14.78
N ARG A 313 -15.56 -6.88 15.75
CA ARG A 313 -16.85 -7.00 16.43
C ARG A 313 -17.85 -6.04 15.83
N SER A 314 -18.97 -6.56 15.33
CA SER A 314 -20.06 -5.78 14.74
C SER A 314 -19.54 -4.76 13.71
N PRO A 315 -18.76 -5.18 12.68
CA PRO A 315 -18.13 -4.23 11.75
C PRO A 315 -19.14 -3.55 10.84
N GLU A 316 -20.18 -4.28 10.39
CA GLU A 316 -21.17 -3.79 9.45
C GLU A 316 -22.39 -3.21 10.15
N VAL A 317 -22.82 -2.01 9.73
CA VAL A 317 -24.04 -1.38 10.22
C VAL A 317 -25.30 -2.18 9.86
N SER A 318 -25.26 -2.80 8.67
CA SER A 318 -26.35 -3.64 8.14
C SER A 318 -26.53 -4.93 8.92
N GLU A 319 -25.46 -5.48 9.54
CA GLU A 319 -25.45 -6.73 10.28
C GLU A 319 -24.84 -6.57 11.68
N PRO A 320 -25.45 -5.81 12.59
CA PRO A 320 -24.82 -5.45 13.87
C PRO A 320 -24.62 -6.65 14.83
N ALA A 321 -25.28 -7.79 14.58
CA ALA A 321 -25.11 -9.01 15.33
C ALA A 321 -24.00 -9.93 14.80
N ALA A 322 -23.38 -9.59 13.68
CA ALA A 322 -22.33 -10.36 13.06
C ALA A 322 -20.94 -9.91 13.51
N ASP A 323 -20.06 -10.87 13.74
CA ASP A 323 -18.64 -10.68 13.96
C ASP A 323 -17.86 -11.24 12.78
N ILE A 324 -16.73 -10.60 12.45
CA ILE A 324 -15.87 -11.06 11.37
C ILE A 324 -14.49 -11.45 11.91
N ARG A 325 -14.02 -12.63 11.53
CA ARG A 325 -12.63 -13.05 11.65
C ARG A 325 -11.96 -12.88 10.28
N ARG A 326 -11.08 -11.89 10.17
CA ARG A 326 -10.37 -11.58 8.92
C ARG A 326 -8.96 -12.15 8.97
N ALA A 327 -8.59 -12.91 7.95
CA ALA A 327 -7.22 -13.32 7.71
C ALA A 327 -6.74 -12.74 6.39
N THR A 328 -5.50 -12.21 6.34
CA THR A 328 -4.90 -11.72 5.10
C THR A 328 -3.47 -12.20 4.93
N ALA A 329 -3.05 -12.35 3.70
CA ALA A 329 -1.66 -12.55 3.34
C ALA A 329 -1.35 -11.75 2.07
N SER A 330 -0.16 -11.17 2.01
CA SER A 330 0.28 -10.45 0.82
C SER A 330 1.78 -10.59 0.57
N VAL A 331 2.14 -10.52 -0.70
CA VAL A 331 3.51 -10.40 -1.18
C VAL A 331 3.58 -9.19 -2.08
N GLN A 332 4.47 -8.27 -1.77
CA GLN A 332 4.73 -7.07 -2.56
C GLN A 332 6.15 -7.12 -3.10
N TYR A 333 6.30 -6.79 -4.36
CA TYR A 333 7.56 -6.68 -5.05
C TYR A 333 7.70 -5.30 -5.68
N ASN A 334 8.88 -4.70 -5.56
CA ASN A 334 9.21 -3.48 -6.27
C ASN A 334 10.67 -3.49 -6.72
N LYS A 335 10.91 -3.15 -7.98
CA LYS A 335 12.24 -3.07 -8.56
C LYS A 335 12.42 -1.75 -9.30
N ARG A 336 13.47 -1.01 -8.96
CA ARG A 336 13.91 0.13 -9.76
C ARG A 336 14.47 -0.38 -11.09
N LEU A 337 14.04 0.22 -12.16
CA LEU A 337 14.56 0.02 -13.51
C LEU A 337 15.46 1.22 -13.88
N ASN A 338 16.29 1.08 -14.89
CA ASN A 338 17.18 2.16 -15.33
C ASN A 338 16.42 3.48 -15.58
N ARG A 339 15.22 3.39 -16.18
CA ARG A 339 14.34 4.53 -16.42
C ARG A 339 12.91 4.19 -16.06
N GLY A 340 12.67 4.01 -14.74
CA GLY A 340 11.36 3.70 -14.24
C GLY A 340 11.34 2.76 -13.05
N ASN A 341 10.27 1.99 -12.95
CA ASN A 341 9.99 1.13 -11.81
C ASN A 341 9.03 0.01 -12.20
N TRP A 342 9.15 -1.14 -11.57
CA TRP A 342 8.19 -2.24 -11.66
C TRP A 342 7.72 -2.62 -10.27
N ALA A 343 6.44 -2.45 -10.01
CA ALA A 343 5.79 -2.82 -8.76
C ALA A 343 4.71 -3.88 -9.01
N SER A 344 4.65 -4.91 -8.17
CA SER A 344 3.61 -5.93 -8.22
C SER A 344 3.20 -6.34 -6.81
N ALA A 345 1.95 -6.75 -6.64
CA ALA A 345 1.45 -7.30 -5.40
C ALA A 345 0.51 -8.46 -5.68
N PHE A 346 0.58 -9.49 -4.84
CA PHE A 346 -0.45 -10.51 -4.72
C PHE A 346 -1.01 -10.47 -3.31
N ILE A 347 -2.33 -10.42 -3.19
CA ILE A 347 -3.03 -10.25 -1.93
C ILE A 347 -4.15 -11.27 -1.86
N TRP A 348 -4.23 -11.99 -0.77
CA TRP A 348 -5.36 -12.79 -0.38
C TRP A 348 -5.98 -12.24 0.89
N GLY A 349 -7.31 -12.20 0.93
CA GLY A 349 -8.09 -11.88 2.11
C GLY A 349 -9.24 -12.84 2.27
N ARG A 350 -9.56 -13.18 3.51
CA ARG A 350 -10.69 -14.02 3.89
C ARG A 350 -11.42 -13.45 5.08
N ASN A 351 -12.74 -13.28 4.94
CA ASN A 351 -13.65 -13.04 6.05
C ASN A 351 -14.39 -14.32 6.39
N HIS A 352 -14.40 -14.68 7.66
CA HIS A 352 -15.33 -15.62 8.26
C HIS A 352 -16.33 -14.82 9.06
N THR A 353 -17.52 -14.61 8.52
CA THR A 353 -18.62 -13.91 9.18
C THR A 353 -19.41 -14.92 10.00
N SER A 354 -19.78 -14.55 11.23
CA SER A 354 -20.55 -15.36 12.13
C SER A 354 -21.59 -14.51 12.85
N SER A 355 -22.84 -14.85 12.67
CA SER A 355 -24.01 -14.29 13.36
C SER A 355 -24.73 -15.39 14.13
N PRO A 356 -25.76 -15.07 14.95
CA PRO A 356 -26.56 -16.09 15.65
C PRO A 356 -27.29 -17.06 14.74
N THR A 357 -27.57 -16.65 13.49
CA THR A 357 -28.42 -17.40 12.55
C THR A 357 -27.63 -18.04 11.41
N GLU A 358 -26.47 -17.48 11.07
CA GLU A 358 -25.70 -17.96 9.92
C GLU A 358 -24.19 -17.75 10.08
N SER A 359 -23.43 -18.49 9.29
CA SER A 359 -22.00 -18.37 9.21
C SER A 359 -21.54 -18.66 7.78
N HIS A 360 -20.69 -17.79 7.22
CA HIS A 360 -20.17 -17.96 5.88
C HIS A 360 -18.73 -17.49 5.72
N ASN A 361 -18.10 -17.89 4.63
CA ASN A 361 -16.73 -17.51 4.32
C ASN A 361 -16.69 -16.87 2.93
N LEU A 362 -16.06 -15.71 2.85
CA LEU A 362 -15.79 -15.01 1.59
C LEU A 362 -14.28 -14.86 1.41
N ASN A 363 -13.79 -15.10 0.19
CA ASN A 363 -12.39 -14.95 -0.18
C ASN A 363 -12.24 -13.92 -1.29
N GLY A 364 -11.17 -13.16 -1.21
CA GLY A 364 -10.75 -12.23 -2.26
C GLY A 364 -9.29 -12.45 -2.60
N TYR A 365 -9.00 -12.52 -3.89
CA TYR A 365 -7.66 -12.63 -4.45
C TYR A 365 -7.44 -11.46 -5.39
N THR A 366 -6.36 -10.73 -5.20
CA THR A 366 -6.00 -9.58 -6.02
C THR A 366 -4.55 -9.72 -6.47
N PHE A 367 -4.31 -9.63 -7.76
CA PHE A 367 -2.97 -9.42 -8.32
C PHE A 367 -2.94 -8.05 -8.98
N GLU A 368 -1.96 -7.24 -8.62
CA GLU A 368 -1.72 -5.92 -9.17
C GLU A 368 -0.31 -5.81 -9.71
N SER A 369 -0.16 -5.13 -10.83
CA SER A 369 1.16 -4.82 -11.37
C SER A 369 1.14 -3.48 -12.10
N THR A 370 2.12 -2.64 -11.81
CA THR A 370 2.38 -1.38 -12.50
C THR A 370 3.82 -1.33 -12.95
N VAL A 371 4.04 -1.04 -14.24
CA VAL A 371 5.36 -0.82 -14.82
C VAL A 371 5.44 0.62 -15.28
N ASN A 372 6.34 1.40 -14.68
CA ASN A 372 6.77 2.69 -15.19
C ASN A 372 8.00 2.48 -16.08
N PHE A 373 7.99 3.02 -17.29
CA PHE A 373 9.11 2.93 -18.22
C PHE A 373 9.34 4.25 -18.95
N ARG A 374 10.60 4.51 -19.29
CA ARG A 374 11.04 5.78 -19.87
C ARG A 374 10.59 6.98 -19.03
N ASP A 375 10.51 6.81 -17.71
CA ASP A 375 10.17 7.79 -16.68
C ASP A 375 8.75 8.38 -16.75
N LYS A 376 8.06 8.27 -17.85
CA LYS A 376 6.79 8.97 -18.13
C LYS A 376 5.62 8.05 -18.49
N ASN A 377 5.87 6.79 -18.82
CA ASN A 377 4.80 5.91 -19.30
C ASN A 377 4.52 4.85 -18.25
N TYR A 378 3.26 4.58 -18.01
CA TYR A 378 2.79 3.60 -17.05
C TYR A 378 1.86 2.62 -17.77
N LEU A 379 2.09 1.33 -17.54
CA LEU A 379 1.15 0.27 -17.86
C LEU A 379 0.79 -0.42 -16.56
N TYR A 380 -0.47 -0.69 -16.35
CA TYR A 380 -0.91 -1.36 -15.15
C TYR A 380 -2.01 -2.39 -15.43
N THR A 381 -2.11 -3.37 -14.54
CA THR A 381 -3.17 -4.36 -14.52
C THR A 381 -3.60 -4.65 -13.10
N ARG A 382 -4.88 -5.01 -12.93
CA ARG A 382 -5.44 -5.60 -11.72
C ARG A 382 -6.32 -6.76 -12.10
N LEU A 383 -6.03 -7.94 -11.53
CA LEU A 383 -6.77 -9.16 -11.73
C LEU A 383 -7.36 -9.57 -10.38
N GLU A 384 -8.67 -9.68 -10.29
CA GLU A 384 -9.38 -9.97 -9.05
C GLU A 384 -10.30 -11.18 -9.22
N LEU A 385 -10.35 -12.01 -8.17
CA LEU A 385 -11.36 -13.06 -7.99
C LEU A 385 -11.93 -12.91 -6.59
N VAL A 386 -13.21 -12.59 -6.48
CA VAL A 386 -13.82 -12.18 -5.22
C VAL A 386 -15.15 -12.88 -5.02
N ASP A 387 -15.37 -13.43 -3.82
CA ASP A 387 -16.68 -13.94 -3.42
C ASP A 387 -17.54 -12.75 -2.92
N LYS A 388 -18.76 -12.65 -3.42
CA LYS A 388 -19.74 -11.60 -3.11
C LYS A 388 -21.08 -12.23 -2.78
N ASN A 389 -21.68 -11.85 -1.64
CA ASN A 389 -22.99 -12.34 -1.18
C ASN A 389 -24.08 -11.26 -1.09
N GLU A 390 -23.73 -9.99 -1.36
CA GLU A 390 -24.62 -8.81 -1.24
C GLU A 390 -24.94 -8.17 -2.59
N LEU A 391 -24.81 -8.89 -3.70
CA LEU A 391 -25.00 -8.33 -5.05
C LEU A 391 -26.47 -8.10 -5.43
N LEU A 392 -27.41 -8.73 -4.71
CA LEU A 392 -28.79 -8.82 -5.13
C LEU A 392 -29.74 -8.05 -4.22
N ARG A 393 -30.51 -7.17 -4.82
CA ARG A 393 -31.67 -6.55 -4.16
C ARG A 393 -32.79 -7.60 -3.98
N PRO A 394 -33.77 -7.39 -3.09
CA PRO A 394 -34.91 -8.31 -2.97
C PRO A 394 -35.64 -8.57 -4.30
N SER A 395 -35.80 -7.52 -5.13
CA SER A 395 -36.40 -7.64 -6.47
C SER A 395 -35.59 -8.53 -7.43
N ASP A 396 -34.27 -8.50 -7.32
CA ASP A 396 -33.38 -9.29 -8.16
C ASP A 396 -33.48 -10.78 -7.79
N ARG A 397 -33.53 -11.09 -6.49
CA ARG A 397 -33.72 -12.47 -6.00
C ARG A 397 -35.05 -13.06 -6.51
N THR A 398 -36.10 -12.24 -6.45
CA THR A 398 -37.41 -12.63 -7.00
C THR A 398 -37.33 -12.90 -8.51
N LEU A 399 -36.68 -12.01 -9.27
CA LEU A 399 -36.48 -12.14 -10.71
C LEU A 399 -35.70 -13.40 -11.10
N LEU A 400 -34.69 -13.76 -10.28
CA LEU A 400 -33.83 -14.93 -10.51
C LEU A 400 -34.38 -16.21 -9.89
N HIS A 401 -35.52 -16.17 -9.19
CA HIS A 401 -36.14 -17.28 -8.48
C HIS A 401 -35.22 -17.96 -7.46
N LEU A 402 -34.38 -17.16 -6.79
CA LEU A 402 -33.45 -17.66 -5.77
C LEU A 402 -34.16 -17.77 -4.41
N LYS A 403 -33.94 -18.91 -3.74
CA LYS A 403 -34.47 -19.16 -2.39
C LYS A 403 -33.56 -18.70 -1.29
N ASP A 404 -32.27 -18.60 -1.56
CA ASP A 404 -31.25 -18.14 -0.63
C ASP A 404 -31.32 -16.62 -0.52
N ASP A 405 -31.32 -16.11 0.69
CA ASP A 405 -31.34 -14.66 0.96
C ASP A 405 -29.99 -13.99 0.71
N HIS A 406 -28.88 -14.72 0.87
CA HIS A 406 -27.51 -14.24 0.69
C HIS A 406 -26.66 -15.16 -0.22
N PRO A 407 -27.08 -15.39 -1.47
CA PRO A 407 -26.38 -16.29 -2.38
C PRO A 407 -24.99 -15.73 -2.70
N SER A 408 -23.95 -16.54 -2.51
CA SER A 408 -22.58 -16.14 -2.79
C SER A 408 -22.21 -16.42 -4.25
N PHE A 409 -21.58 -15.44 -4.90
CA PHE A 409 -21.12 -15.52 -6.28
C PHE A 409 -19.64 -15.20 -6.35
N ARG A 410 -18.89 -15.96 -7.14
CA ARG A 410 -17.51 -15.63 -7.48
C ARG A 410 -17.48 -14.72 -8.70
N ILE A 411 -16.92 -13.53 -8.53
CA ILE A 411 -16.78 -12.50 -9.56
C ILE A 411 -15.30 -12.35 -9.90
N GLY A 412 -15.00 -12.37 -11.20
CA GLY A 412 -13.70 -11.97 -11.74
C GLY A 412 -13.77 -10.54 -12.29
N ALA A 413 -12.77 -9.71 -12.00
CA ALA A 413 -12.58 -8.41 -12.63
C ALA A 413 -11.15 -8.29 -13.14
N PHE A 414 -10.98 -7.93 -14.40
CA PHE A 414 -9.70 -7.92 -15.11
C PHE A 414 -9.51 -6.54 -15.73
N THR A 415 -8.74 -5.69 -15.05
CA THR A 415 -8.46 -4.31 -15.46
C THR A 415 -7.10 -4.22 -16.13
N PHE A 416 -7.05 -3.54 -17.26
CA PHE A 416 -5.84 -3.20 -18.01
C PHE A 416 -5.88 -1.72 -18.34
N GLY A 417 -4.82 -1.00 -17.99
CA GLY A 417 -4.78 0.43 -18.16
C GLY A 417 -3.38 0.96 -18.43
N GLY A 418 -3.33 2.23 -18.75
CA GLY A 418 -2.09 2.95 -18.91
C GLY A 418 -2.28 4.43 -18.62
N ALA A 419 -1.17 5.07 -18.26
CA ALA A 419 -1.10 6.51 -18.05
C ALA A 419 0.22 7.05 -18.63
N ARG A 420 0.22 8.34 -18.98
CA ARG A 420 1.41 9.04 -19.45
C ARG A 420 1.52 10.40 -18.80
N ASP A 421 2.67 10.65 -18.18
CA ASP A 421 3.02 11.98 -17.70
C ASP A 421 3.17 12.92 -18.90
N ILE A 422 2.27 13.89 -18.98
CA ILE A 422 2.26 14.92 -20.03
C ILE A 422 3.02 16.17 -19.61
N TRP A 423 3.12 16.40 -18.31
CA TRP A 423 3.90 17.47 -17.71
C TRP A 423 4.48 17.02 -16.38
N THR A 424 5.79 17.22 -16.22
CA THR A 424 6.52 16.82 -15.01
C THR A 424 7.55 17.86 -14.68
N THR A 425 7.52 18.30 -13.42
CA THR A 425 8.54 19.13 -12.78
C THR A 425 9.01 18.45 -11.50
N GLU A 426 10.00 19.00 -10.83
CA GLU A 426 10.39 18.54 -9.48
C GLU A 426 9.24 18.65 -8.46
N LYS A 427 8.31 19.59 -8.67
CA LYS A 427 7.21 19.85 -7.72
C LYS A 427 5.94 19.09 -8.05
N VAL A 428 5.63 18.85 -9.32
CA VAL A 428 4.35 18.27 -9.73
C VAL A 428 4.50 17.40 -10.96
N SER A 429 3.77 16.28 -10.99
CA SER A 429 3.59 15.42 -12.16
C SER A 429 2.12 15.37 -12.53
N MET A 430 1.81 15.58 -13.79
CA MET A 430 0.46 15.52 -14.36
C MET A 430 0.43 14.48 -15.47
N ALA A 431 -0.55 13.60 -15.44
CA ALA A 431 -0.71 12.52 -16.42
C ALA A 431 -2.12 12.43 -16.97
N LEU A 432 -2.24 11.89 -18.18
CA LEU A 432 -3.48 11.38 -18.74
C LEU A 432 -3.43 9.86 -18.74
N GLY A 433 -4.54 9.22 -18.36
CA GLY A 433 -4.65 7.78 -18.31
C GLY A 433 -6.02 7.26 -18.68
N SER A 434 -6.07 5.96 -18.97
CA SER A 434 -7.31 5.23 -19.24
C SER A 434 -7.16 3.77 -18.87
N ASP A 435 -8.31 3.13 -18.60
CA ASP A 435 -8.39 1.68 -18.42
C ASP A 435 -9.68 1.08 -18.99
N LEU A 436 -9.64 -0.25 -19.11
CA LEU A 436 -10.76 -1.11 -19.43
C LEU A 436 -10.81 -2.22 -18.40
N THR A 437 -12.03 -2.56 -17.93
CA THR A 437 -12.28 -3.69 -17.03
C THR A 437 -13.28 -4.65 -17.66
N PHE A 438 -12.89 -5.91 -17.73
CA PHE A 438 -13.72 -7.03 -18.17
C PHE A 438 -14.13 -7.86 -16.96
N TYR A 439 -15.33 -8.43 -16.99
CA TYR A 439 -15.85 -9.19 -15.87
C TYR A 439 -16.18 -10.64 -16.25
N SER A 440 -15.89 -11.55 -15.33
CA SER A 440 -16.35 -12.94 -15.33
C SER A 440 -17.33 -13.13 -14.18
N LYS A 441 -18.49 -13.71 -14.45
CA LYS A 441 -19.56 -13.92 -13.48
C LYS A 441 -20.41 -15.13 -13.85
N PRO A 442 -21.12 -15.75 -12.88
CA PRO A 442 -22.08 -16.80 -13.19
C PRO A 442 -23.19 -16.32 -14.14
N ALA A 443 -23.59 -17.18 -15.09
CA ALA A 443 -24.60 -16.86 -16.11
C ALA A 443 -25.95 -16.46 -15.51
N VAL A 444 -26.31 -16.94 -14.33
CA VAL A 444 -27.53 -16.53 -13.61
C VAL A 444 -27.64 -15.02 -13.44
N LEU A 445 -26.50 -14.31 -13.33
CA LEU A 445 -26.44 -12.86 -13.19
C LEU A 445 -26.59 -12.10 -14.52
N ASP A 446 -26.69 -12.78 -15.68
CA ASP A 446 -26.81 -12.15 -17.00
C ASP A 446 -28.05 -11.25 -17.12
N ARG A 447 -29.15 -11.66 -16.48
CA ARG A 447 -30.41 -10.89 -16.49
C ARG A 447 -30.28 -9.53 -15.77
N ILE A 448 -29.30 -9.41 -14.85
CA ILE A 448 -29.11 -8.22 -14.01
C ILE A 448 -27.97 -7.35 -14.54
N TYR A 449 -26.85 -7.97 -14.92
CA TYR A 449 -25.63 -7.26 -15.29
C TYR A 449 -25.36 -7.22 -16.80
N GLY A 450 -26.14 -7.98 -17.60
CA GLY A 450 -25.82 -8.26 -19.00
C GLY A 450 -24.80 -9.40 -19.11
N THR A 451 -24.65 -9.95 -20.32
CA THR A 451 -23.79 -11.12 -20.56
C THR A 451 -22.31 -10.79 -20.38
N ASN A 452 -21.87 -9.68 -20.96
CA ASN A 452 -20.47 -9.26 -20.94
C ASN A 452 -20.37 -7.75 -20.62
N PRO A 453 -20.60 -7.33 -19.37
CA PRO A 453 -20.42 -5.92 -19.00
C PRO A 453 -18.95 -5.55 -19.13
N ILE A 454 -18.67 -4.34 -19.63
CA ILE A 454 -17.32 -3.77 -19.74
C ILE A 454 -17.35 -2.39 -19.12
N SER A 455 -16.37 -2.09 -18.30
CA SER A 455 -16.20 -0.77 -17.68
C SER A 455 -14.94 -0.11 -18.21
N TRP A 456 -14.91 1.23 -18.16
CA TRP A 456 -13.79 2.02 -18.62
C TRP A 456 -13.65 3.30 -17.80
N LYS A 457 -12.43 3.80 -17.70
CA LYS A 457 -12.14 5.13 -17.14
C LYS A 457 -11.23 5.92 -18.04
N LEU A 458 -11.47 7.24 -18.08
CA LEU A 458 -10.54 8.23 -18.62
C LEU A 458 -10.26 9.22 -17.50
N PHE A 459 -8.99 9.46 -17.20
CA PHE A 459 -8.64 10.28 -16.05
C PHE A 459 -7.42 11.17 -16.28
N PHE A 460 -7.40 12.25 -15.55
CA PHE A 460 -6.26 13.13 -15.36
C PHE A 460 -5.75 12.96 -13.94
N ARG A 461 -4.45 12.69 -13.78
CA ARG A 461 -3.81 12.52 -12.48
C ARG A 461 -2.89 13.69 -12.17
N VAL A 462 -2.92 14.16 -10.91
CA VAL A 462 -1.98 15.15 -10.37
C VAL A 462 -1.41 14.63 -9.06
N ARG A 463 -0.08 14.58 -8.95
CA ARG A 463 0.64 14.21 -7.73
C ARG A 463 1.95 14.99 -7.60
N PRO A 464 2.65 14.96 -6.44
CA PRO A 464 4.00 15.51 -6.35
C PRO A 464 4.92 14.93 -7.42
N GLY A 465 5.90 15.72 -7.87
CA GLY A 465 6.97 15.21 -8.72
C GLY A 465 7.69 14.04 -8.02
N LYS A 466 8.36 13.21 -8.79
CA LYS A 466 9.20 12.14 -8.24
C LYS A 466 10.29 12.78 -7.39
N THR A 467 10.37 12.37 -6.14
CA THR A 467 11.42 12.84 -5.24
C THR A 467 12.73 12.19 -5.66
N ASP A 468 13.49 12.87 -6.52
CA ASP A 468 14.85 12.47 -6.86
C ASP A 468 15.80 13.24 -5.96
N MET A 469 16.43 12.53 -5.04
CA MET A 469 17.41 13.09 -4.12
C MET A 469 18.84 12.86 -4.64
N SER A 470 19.04 12.82 -5.95
CA SER A 470 20.36 13.02 -6.51
C SER A 470 20.77 14.46 -6.20
N MET A 471 21.64 14.62 -5.22
CA MET A 471 22.24 15.93 -4.92
C MET A 471 23.04 16.37 -6.13
N HIS A 472 22.68 17.53 -6.69
CA HIS A 472 23.55 18.33 -7.52
C HIS A 472 24.50 19.15 -6.68
#